data_640ce881ab2d90da5595307d5f78e27c
#
_entry.id   640ce881ab2d90da5595307d5f78e27c
#
_cell.length_a   1.000
_cell.length_b   1.000
_cell.length_c   1.000
_cell.angle_alpha   90.00
_cell.angle_beta   90.00
_cell.angle_gamma   90.00
#
_symmetry.space_group_name_H-M   'P 1'
#
loop_
_entity.id
_entity.type
_entity.pdbx_description
1 polymer ?
#
loop_
_entity_poly.entity_id
_entity_poly.type
_entity_poly.pdbx_seq_one_letter_code
_entity_poly.pdbx_strand_id
1 'polypeptide(L)'
;MKLIRAMIRPEREERVVEALEAAGIVSLTKMDVLGRGQQRGIQVGATVYDELPKVQLMIVDEDAQVEAALSAIEAGAKTGQHGDGKVFVSPVEAAYTIRTGQKVVEPSVPKTV
;
A
#
# COMPACT_ATOMS: atom_id res chain seq x y z
N MET A 1 -11.91 10.28 2.72
CA MET A 1 -10.54 9.89 3.08
C MET A 1 -10.48 8.38 3.29
N LYS A 2 -9.52 7.73 2.69
CA LYS A 2 -9.36 6.28 2.76
C LYS A 2 -7.94 5.90 3.18
N LEU A 3 -7.84 4.79 3.87
CA LEU A 3 -6.58 4.14 4.19
C LEU A 3 -6.38 2.97 3.23
N ILE A 4 -5.26 2.98 2.55
CA ILE A 4 -4.87 1.90 1.63
C ILE A 4 -3.68 1.19 2.25
N ARG A 5 -3.81 -0.12 2.44
CA ARG A 5 -2.71 -0.98 2.89
C ARG A 5 -2.42 -1.99 1.80
N ALA A 6 -1.21 -1.96 1.31
CA ALA A 6 -0.77 -2.90 0.28
C ALA A 6 0.33 -3.78 0.84
N MET A 7 0.10 -5.09 0.81
CA MET A 7 1.11 -6.08 1.18
C MET A 7 1.73 -6.56 -0.12
N ILE A 8 3.00 -6.28 -0.33
CA ILE A 8 3.67 -6.56 -1.60
C ILE A 8 4.97 -7.33 -1.37
N ARG A 9 5.49 -7.89 -2.46
CA ARG A 9 6.82 -8.51 -2.43
C ARG A 9 7.88 -7.44 -2.19
N PRO A 10 8.90 -7.71 -1.36
CA PRO A 10 9.96 -6.72 -1.11
C PRO A 10 10.67 -6.27 -2.40
N GLU A 11 10.89 -7.18 -3.32
CA GLU A 11 11.58 -6.88 -4.59
C GLU A 11 10.76 -5.99 -5.53
N ARG A 12 9.49 -5.77 -5.22
CA ARG A 12 8.62 -4.90 -6.02
C ARG A 12 8.43 -3.51 -5.39
N GLU A 13 8.98 -3.28 -4.22
CA GLU A 13 8.78 -2.02 -3.50
C GLU A 13 9.12 -0.80 -4.34
N GLU A 14 10.31 -0.78 -4.95
CA GLU A 14 10.74 0.36 -5.76
C GLU A 14 9.79 0.66 -6.91
N ARG A 15 9.37 -0.37 -7.62
CA ARG A 15 8.46 -0.21 -8.76
C ARG A 15 7.11 0.34 -8.34
N VAL A 16 6.61 -0.12 -7.20
CA VAL A 16 5.33 0.36 -6.68
C VAL A 16 5.45 1.82 -6.25
N VAL A 17 6.50 2.16 -5.53
CA VAL A 17 6.73 3.54 -5.08
C VAL A 17 6.88 4.49 -6.28
N GLU A 18 7.64 4.09 -7.29
CA GLU A 18 7.78 4.89 -8.52
C GLU A 18 6.45 5.08 -9.25
N ALA A 19 5.65 4.02 -9.34
CA ALA A 19 4.33 4.10 -9.98
C ALA A 19 3.38 5.02 -9.20
N LEU A 20 3.43 4.96 -7.87
CA LEU A 20 2.64 5.85 -7.02
C LEU A 20 3.07 7.32 -7.19
N GLU A 21 4.37 7.58 -7.21
CA GLU A 21 4.89 8.93 -7.45
C GLU A 21 4.44 9.47 -8.80
N ALA A 22 4.51 8.65 -9.83
CA ALA A 22 4.06 9.02 -11.18
C ALA A 22 2.56 9.36 -11.20
N ALA A 23 1.79 8.75 -10.31
CA ALA A 23 0.36 9.05 -10.16
C ALA A 23 0.09 10.23 -9.21
N GLY A 24 1.13 10.89 -8.72
CA GLY A 24 1.00 12.04 -7.83
C GLY A 24 0.83 11.67 -6.36
N ILE A 25 1.05 10.41 -6.00
CA ILE A 25 0.90 9.93 -4.63
C ILE A 25 2.30 9.72 -4.04
N VAL A 26 2.74 10.68 -3.24
CA VAL A 26 4.11 10.70 -2.72
C VAL A 26 4.19 10.26 -1.27
N SER A 27 3.23 10.69 -0.44
CA SER A 27 3.24 10.39 1.00
C SER A 27 2.82 8.96 1.26
N LEU A 28 3.69 8.19 1.89
CA LEU A 28 3.39 6.83 2.30
C LEU A 28 4.27 6.44 3.49
N THR A 29 3.80 5.46 4.21
CA THR A 29 4.58 4.82 5.28
C THR A 29 4.79 3.37 4.89
N LYS A 30 5.97 2.85 5.15
CA LYS A 30 6.26 1.46 4.85
C LYS A 30 6.82 0.74 6.06
N MET A 31 6.52 -0.54 6.16
CA MET A 31 7.08 -1.39 7.21
C MET A 31 7.29 -2.80 6.70
N ASP A 32 8.31 -3.44 7.22
CA ASP A 32 8.58 -4.83 6.91
C ASP A 32 7.67 -5.71 7.75
N VAL A 33 7.05 -6.69 7.12
CA VAL A 33 6.14 -7.62 7.78
C VAL A 33 6.45 -9.04 7.34
N LEU A 34 5.94 -10.00 8.08
CA LEU A 34 6.01 -11.41 7.70
C LEU A 34 4.61 -11.86 7.32
N GLY A 35 4.50 -12.57 6.22
CA GLY A 35 3.21 -13.04 5.74
C GLY A 35 3.23 -14.50 5.34
N ARG A 36 2.05 -15.11 5.39
CA ARG A 36 1.84 -16.46 4.91
C ARG A 36 0.57 -16.48 4.08
N GLY A 37 0.72 -16.90 2.82
CA GLY A 37 -0.42 -17.00 1.93
C GLY A 37 -1.09 -18.37 2.00
N GLN A 38 -1.98 -18.59 1.06
CA GLN A 38 -2.73 -19.85 0.96
C GLN A 38 -1.83 -21.06 0.72
N GLN A 39 -0.66 -20.85 0.15
CA GLN A 39 0.32 -21.92 -0.09
C GLN A 39 1.06 -22.36 1.17
N ARG A 40 0.87 -21.66 2.26
CA ARG A 40 1.50 -21.95 3.56
C ARG A 40 3.02 -21.95 3.52
N GLY A 41 3.62 -21.00 2.76
CA GLY A 41 5.05 -20.87 2.70
C GLY A 41 5.67 -21.48 1.46
N ILE A 42 6.98 -21.54 1.44
CA ILE A 42 7.78 -22.05 0.31
C ILE A 42 8.76 -23.08 0.83
N GLN A 43 8.88 -24.18 0.10
CA GLN A 43 9.90 -25.18 0.37
C GLN A 43 11.11 -24.93 -0.56
N VAL A 44 12.29 -24.80 0.05
CA VAL A 44 13.54 -24.67 -0.68
C VAL A 44 14.44 -25.81 -0.22
N GLY A 45 14.65 -26.81 -1.06
CA GLY A 45 15.36 -28.03 -0.68
C GLY A 45 14.61 -28.74 0.46
N ALA A 46 15.30 -28.96 1.56
CA ALA A 46 14.74 -29.58 2.75
C ALA A 46 14.14 -28.56 3.73
N THR A 47 14.24 -27.27 3.43
CA THR A 47 13.76 -26.19 4.31
C THR A 47 12.39 -25.69 3.86
N VAL A 48 11.46 -25.61 4.81
CA VAL A 48 10.14 -25.05 4.60
C VAL A 48 10.07 -23.70 5.32
N TYR A 49 9.75 -22.66 4.56
CA TYR A 49 9.56 -21.32 5.09
C TYR A 49 8.06 -21.08 5.26
N ASP A 50 7.57 -21.12 6.49
CA ASP A 50 6.15 -20.90 6.79
C ASP A 50 5.75 -19.44 6.57
N GLU A 51 6.67 -18.52 6.81
CA GLU A 51 6.43 -17.10 6.68
C GLU A 51 7.47 -16.47 5.77
N LEU A 52 7.02 -15.53 4.96
CA LEU A 52 7.86 -14.83 3.99
C LEU A 52 7.90 -13.34 4.30
N PRO A 53 9.06 -12.70 4.08
CA PRO A 53 9.11 -11.25 4.19
C PRO A 53 8.23 -10.59 3.14
N LYS A 54 7.49 -9.59 3.59
CA LYS A 54 6.66 -8.73 2.77
C LYS A 54 6.88 -7.29 3.19
N VAL A 55 6.46 -6.37 2.36
CA VAL A 55 6.45 -4.96 2.71
C VAL A 55 5.00 -4.50 2.74
N GLN A 56 4.62 -3.80 3.81
CA GLN A 56 3.34 -3.13 3.87
C GLN A 56 3.55 -1.66 3.55
N LEU A 57 2.85 -1.20 2.53
CA LEU A 57 2.75 0.23 2.23
C LEU A 57 1.42 0.73 2.79
N MET A 58 1.45 1.86 3.46
CA MET A 58 0.27 2.47 4.04
C MET A 58 0.12 3.88 3.51
N ILE A 59 -1.01 4.16 2.90
CA ILE A 59 -1.31 5.44 2.26
C ILE A 59 -2.66 5.92 2.78
N VAL A 60 -2.73 7.18 3.15
CA VAL A 60 -4.01 7.84 3.45
C VAL A 60 -4.20 8.94 2.43
N ASP A 61 -5.29 8.90 1.71
CA ASP A 61 -5.54 9.89 0.68
C ASP A 61 -7.05 10.13 0.51
N GLU A 62 -7.38 11.08 -0.33
CA GLU A 62 -8.75 11.41 -0.67
C GLU A 62 -9.41 10.28 -1.44
N ASP A 63 -10.73 10.15 -1.32
CA ASP A 63 -11.49 9.11 -2.01
C ASP A 63 -11.24 9.13 -3.52
N ALA A 64 -11.10 10.31 -4.10
CA ALA A 64 -10.86 10.47 -5.54
C ALA A 64 -9.52 9.88 -6.00
N GLN A 65 -8.57 9.66 -5.11
CA GLN A 65 -7.25 9.13 -5.45
C GLN A 65 -7.16 7.61 -5.34
N VAL A 66 -8.17 6.96 -4.82
CA VAL A 66 -8.11 5.50 -4.56
C VAL A 66 -7.86 4.70 -5.84
N GLU A 67 -8.61 4.99 -6.89
CA GLU A 67 -8.46 4.27 -8.16
C GLU A 67 -7.05 4.42 -8.75
N ALA A 68 -6.50 5.62 -8.70
CA ALA A 68 -5.15 5.87 -9.18
C ALA A 68 -4.11 5.11 -8.35
N ALA A 69 -4.29 5.08 -7.03
CA ALA A 69 -3.41 4.35 -6.13
C ALA A 69 -3.47 2.84 -6.40
N LEU A 70 -4.66 2.28 -6.55
CA LEU A 70 -4.83 0.84 -6.81
C LEU A 70 -4.19 0.46 -8.15
N SER A 71 -4.38 1.26 -9.19
CA SER A 71 -3.78 1.01 -10.50
C SER A 71 -2.26 1.04 -10.44
N ALA A 72 -1.69 2.00 -9.73
CA ALA A 72 -0.25 2.13 -9.57
C ALA A 72 0.34 0.95 -8.81
N ILE A 73 -0.31 0.56 -7.71
CA ILE A 73 0.14 -0.59 -6.90
C ILE A 73 0.10 -1.87 -7.74
N GLU A 74 -0.99 -2.10 -8.45
CA GLU A 74 -1.13 -3.28 -9.30
C GLU A 74 -0.04 -3.30 -10.38
N ALA A 75 0.16 -2.19 -11.07
CA ALA A 75 1.15 -2.11 -12.14
C ALA A 75 2.57 -2.42 -11.64
N GLY A 76 2.91 -1.95 -10.45
CA GLY A 76 4.25 -2.17 -9.89
C GLY A 76 4.44 -3.52 -9.21
N ALA A 77 3.41 -4.05 -8.60
CA ALA A 77 3.50 -5.24 -7.76
C ALA A 77 3.17 -6.56 -8.45
N LYS A 78 2.39 -6.52 -9.52
CA LYS A 78 1.88 -7.73 -10.16
C LYS A 78 2.96 -8.51 -10.89
N THR A 79 3.07 -9.80 -10.59
CA THR A 79 3.87 -10.75 -11.36
C THR A 79 2.99 -11.79 -12.05
N GLY A 80 1.75 -11.96 -11.58
CA GLY A 80 0.85 -13.01 -12.05
C GLY A 80 0.99 -14.31 -11.27
N GLN A 81 1.87 -14.33 -10.28
CA GLN A 81 2.11 -15.50 -9.45
C GLN A 81 1.46 -15.35 -8.08
N HIS A 82 1.22 -16.48 -7.42
CA HIS A 82 0.79 -16.46 -6.03
C HIS A 82 1.85 -15.75 -5.17
N GLY A 83 1.41 -15.00 -4.19
CA GLY A 83 2.33 -14.24 -3.34
C GLY A 83 2.52 -12.80 -3.76
N ASP A 84 1.86 -12.34 -4.82
CA ASP A 84 1.89 -10.94 -5.25
C ASP A 84 1.35 -10.01 -4.17
N GLY A 85 0.46 -10.51 -3.32
CA GLY A 85 -0.06 -9.75 -2.21
C GLY A 85 -1.50 -9.30 -2.38
N LYS A 86 -1.92 -8.43 -1.48
CA LYS A 86 -3.28 -7.90 -1.46
C LYS A 86 -3.28 -6.44 -1.08
N VAL A 87 -4.34 -5.75 -1.46
CA VAL A 87 -4.57 -4.37 -1.08
C VAL A 87 -5.88 -4.30 -0.31
N PHE A 88 -5.85 -3.63 0.83
CA PHE A 88 -7.04 -3.39 1.65
C PHE A 88 -7.34 -1.90 1.65
N VAL A 89 -8.60 -1.57 1.48
CA VAL A 89 -9.06 -0.18 1.51
C VAL A 89 -10.11 -0.06 2.60
N SER A 90 -9.94 0.91 3.47
CA SER A 90 -10.89 1.15 4.55
C SER A 90 -11.12 2.65 4.74
N PRO A 91 -12.29 3.04 5.29
CA PRO A 91 -12.53 4.44 5.61
C PRO A 91 -11.60 4.92 6.73
N VAL A 92 -11.28 6.20 6.69
CA VAL A 92 -10.61 6.89 7.80
C VAL A 92 -11.61 7.88 8.36
N GLU A 93 -12.02 7.65 9.61
CA GLU A 93 -12.97 8.53 10.28
C GLU A 93 -12.39 9.91 10.52
N ALA A 94 -11.15 9.95 10.97
CA ALA A 94 -10.46 11.20 11.26
C ALA A 94 -8.97 10.99 11.24
N ALA A 95 -8.24 12.03 10.85
CA ALA A 95 -6.79 12.07 10.91
C ALA A 95 -6.39 13.43 11.49
N TYR A 96 -5.31 13.42 12.28
CA TYR A 96 -4.82 14.63 12.91
C TYR A 96 -3.33 14.79 12.64
N THR A 97 -2.92 16.00 12.32
CA THR A 97 -1.51 16.33 12.16
C THR A 97 -0.89 16.54 13.53
N ILE A 98 0.09 15.72 13.87
CA ILE A 98 0.72 15.79 15.20
C ILE A 98 1.35 17.16 15.46
N ARG A 99 2.03 17.71 14.48
CA ARG A 99 2.73 19.00 14.62
C ARG A 99 1.82 20.14 15.04
N THR A 100 0.60 20.16 14.55
CA THR A 100 -0.35 21.26 14.78
C THR A 100 -1.50 20.89 15.72
N GLY A 101 -1.72 19.58 15.92
CA GLY A 101 -2.88 19.08 16.63
C GLY A 101 -4.19 19.26 15.87
N GLN A 102 -4.12 19.70 14.63
CA GLN A 102 -5.32 19.99 13.85
C GLN A 102 -5.80 18.79 13.04
N LYS A 103 -7.11 18.71 12.91
CA LYS A 103 -7.75 17.68 12.10
C LYS A 103 -7.46 17.92 10.61
N VAL A 104 -7.07 16.86 9.92
CA VAL A 104 -6.92 16.92 8.47
C VAL A 104 -8.29 16.94 7.84
N VAL A 105 -8.54 17.91 6.97
CA VAL A 105 -9.82 18.06 6.29
C VAL A 105 -9.63 17.75 4.82
N GLU A 106 -10.44 16.80 4.32
CA GLU A 106 -10.50 16.50 2.90
C GLU A 106 -11.18 17.68 2.19
N PRO A 107 -10.63 18.19 1.08
CA PRO A 107 -11.28 19.30 0.41
C PRO A 107 -12.66 18.90 -0.09
N SER A 108 -13.67 19.66 0.30
CA SER A 108 -15.05 19.39 -0.09
C SER A 108 -15.36 19.91 -1.48
N VAL A 109 -14.53 20.78 -2.01
CA VAL A 109 -14.66 21.31 -3.36
C VAL A 109 -13.31 21.25 -4.04
N PRO A 110 -13.28 21.14 -5.37
CA PRO A 110 -12.01 21.19 -6.10
C PRO A 110 -11.28 22.46 -5.74
N LYS A 111 -9.99 22.33 -5.49
CA LYS A 111 -9.16 23.51 -5.31
C LYS A 111 -9.05 24.20 -6.65
N THR A 112 -9.88 25.17 -6.80
CA THR A 112 -9.74 26.02 -7.95
C THR A 112 -8.73 27.05 -7.58
N VAL A 113 -7.61 26.89 -7.87
CA VAL A 113 -6.77 27.98 -7.59
C VAL A 113 -5.95 28.48 -8.21
#